data_522c184eb795025a4b99c58fd61856e9
#
_entry.id   522c184eb795025a4b99c58fd61856e9
#
_cell.length_a   1.000
_cell.length_b   1.000
_cell.length_c   1.000
_cell.angle_alpha   90.00
_cell.angle_beta   90.00
_cell.angle_gamma   90.00
#
_symmetry.space_group_name_H-M   'P 1'
#
loop_
_entity.id
_entity.type
_entity.pdbx_description
1 polymer ?
#
loop_
_entity_poly.entity_id
_entity_poly.type
_entity_poly.pdbx_seq_one_letter_code
_entity_poly.pdbx_strand_id
1 'polypeptide(L)'
;MAKIQMTTPLVEMDGDEMTRILWKMIKDELILPYIDLKTEYYDLGLEYRNETNDQVTVDSAEATKKYGVAVKCATITPNAARMTEYNLKEMWKSPNGTIRAMLDGTVFRAPIVVKGIEPCVKNWEKPITLARHAYGDVYKNTEIKVPGPGKAELVFTAEDGTEIRELIHNFTGSGIIQGIHNTDKSISSFAHACFKYALDTKQDLWFATKDTISKKYDHNFKDIFQEIYDAEYAEQFKAAGIEYFYTLIDDAVARVMKAKGGFIWACKNYDGDVMSDMVSSAFGSLAMMTSVLVSPSGVYEYEAAHGTVCLLYTSPSPRD
;
A
#
# COMPACT_ATOMS: atom_id res chain seq x y z
N MET A 1 -1.60 -4.18 -37.90
CA MET A 1 -2.36 -3.00 -37.46
C MET A 1 -1.37 -1.89 -37.13
N ALA A 2 -1.76 -0.61 -37.29
CA ALA A 2 -0.92 0.49 -36.82
C ALA A 2 -0.87 0.45 -35.28
N LYS A 3 0.32 0.64 -34.71
CA LYS A 3 0.48 0.68 -33.26
C LYS A 3 -0.13 1.97 -32.68
N ILE A 4 -0.68 1.87 -31.48
CA ILE A 4 -1.12 3.04 -30.71
C ILE A 4 0.12 3.86 -30.36
N GLN A 5 0.10 5.15 -30.70
CA GLN A 5 1.21 6.07 -30.41
C GLN A 5 1.06 6.68 -29.03
N MET A 6 2.08 6.55 -28.20
CA MET A 6 2.12 7.22 -26.91
C MET A 6 2.65 8.65 -27.04
N THR A 7 1.98 9.59 -26.38
CA THR A 7 2.39 11.00 -26.31
C THR A 7 3.27 11.29 -25.10
N THR A 8 3.00 10.63 -23.99
CA THR A 8 3.72 10.75 -22.72
C THR A 8 4.42 9.43 -22.39
N PRO A 9 5.67 9.41 -21.96
CA PRO A 9 6.34 8.17 -21.58
C PRO A 9 5.73 7.57 -20.30
N LEU A 10 5.71 6.24 -20.24
CA LEU A 10 5.45 5.48 -19.03
C LEU A 10 6.73 5.43 -18.20
N VAL A 11 6.66 5.77 -16.93
CA VAL A 11 7.77 5.51 -16.00
C VAL A 11 7.83 4.01 -15.73
N GLU A 12 8.91 3.39 -16.13
CA GLU A 12 9.14 1.96 -16.01
C GLU A 12 10.15 1.71 -14.90
N MET A 13 9.67 1.13 -13.79
CA MET A 13 10.50 0.77 -12.64
C MET A 13 10.70 -0.75 -12.63
N ASP A 14 11.85 -1.19 -13.16
CA ASP A 14 12.20 -2.60 -13.15
C ASP A 14 12.56 -3.07 -11.74
N GLY A 15 12.51 -4.38 -11.50
CA GLY A 15 12.65 -4.94 -10.17
C GLY A 15 13.64 -6.09 -10.10
N ASP A 16 13.37 -7.01 -9.19
CA ASP A 16 14.24 -8.14 -8.90
C ASP A 16 13.62 -9.49 -9.33
N GLU A 17 14.47 -10.48 -9.48
CA GLU A 17 14.11 -11.89 -9.65
C GLU A 17 13.08 -12.15 -10.78
N MET A 18 12.05 -12.97 -10.54
CA MET A 18 11.07 -13.36 -11.56
C MET A 18 10.21 -12.20 -12.05
N THR A 19 9.95 -11.19 -11.22
CA THR A 19 9.11 -10.07 -11.64
C THR A 19 9.71 -9.26 -12.78
N ARG A 20 11.04 -9.11 -12.81
CA ARG A 20 11.78 -8.53 -13.95
C ARG A 20 11.57 -9.32 -15.24
N ILE A 21 11.67 -10.64 -15.15
CA ILE A 21 11.50 -11.55 -16.31
C ILE A 21 10.07 -11.51 -16.80
N LEU A 22 9.09 -11.61 -15.89
CA LEU A 22 7.67 -11.57 -16.24
C LEU A 22 7.28 -10.23 -16.87
N TRP A 23 7.78 -9.12 -16.34
CA TRP A 23 7.52 -7.81 -16.92
C TRP A 23 8.08 -7.68 -18.34
N LYS A 24 9.29 -8.21 -18.57
CA LYS A 24 9.87 -8.28 -19.92
C LYS A 24 8.97 -9.06 -20.87
N MET A 25 8.49 -10.25 -20.48
CA MET A 25 7.57 -11.06 -21.28
C MET A 25 6.26 -10.32 -21.56
N ILE A 26 5.68 -9.66 -20.57
CA ILE A 26 4.47 -8.84 -20.75
C ILE A 26 4.69 -7.73 -21.76
N LYS A 27 5.81 -7.02 -21.67
CA LYS A 27 6.15 -5.99 -22.68
C LYS A 27 6.26 -6.58 -24.08
N ASP A 28 7.06 -7.63 -24.24
CA ASP A 28 7.39 -8.19 -25.55
C ASP A 28 6.16 -8.82 -26.23
N GLU A 29 5.33 -9.54 -25.48
CA GLU A 29 4.25 -10.35 -26.03
C GLU A 29 2.88 -9.63 -26.02
N LEU A 30 2.62 -8.78 -25.04
CA LEU A 30 1.28 -8.20 -24.84
C LEU A 30 1.21 -6.69 -25.10
N ILE A 31 2.31 -5.95 -25.01
CA ILE A 31 2.30 -4.49 -25.13
C ILE A 31 2.91 -4.03 -26.45
N LEU A 32 4.16 -4.37 -26.70
CA LEU A 32 4.91 -3.90 -27.87
C LEU A 32 4.30 -4.27 -29.23
N PRO A 33 3.57 -5.40 -29.40
CA PRO A 33 2.87 -5.66 -30.65
C PRO A 33 1.80 -4.64 -31.03
N TYR A 34 1.20 -3.98 -30.03
CA TYR A 34 0.04 -3.09 -30.21
C TYR A 34 0.34 -1.62 -29.94
N ILE A 35 1.35 -1.34 -29.13
CA ILE A 35 1.65 0.01 -28.62
C ILE A 35 3.09 0.38 -29.02
N ASP A 36 3.28 1.61 -29.51
CA ASP A 36 4.60 2.24 -29.64
C ASP A 36 5.00 2.79 -28.26
N LEU A 37 5.47 1.86 -27.41
CA LEU A 37 5.75 2.11 -26.00
C LEU A 37 6.97 3.02 -25.86
N LYS A 38 6.76 4.17 -25.21
CA LYS A 38 7.83 5.06 -24.75
C LYS A 38 7.96 4.92 -23.27
N THR A 39 9.16 4.67 -22.77
CA THR A 39 9.43 4.52 -21.33
C THR A 39 10.50 5.49 -20.87
N GLU A 40 10.36 5.94 -19.63
CA GLU A 40 11.42 6.50 -18.81
C GLU A 40 11.83 5.41 -17.83
N TYR A 41 12.99 4.79 -18.09
CA TYR A 41 13.39 3.54 -17.43
C TYR A 41 14.24 3.78 -16.18
N TYR A 42 13.90 3.10 -15.09
CA TYR A 42 14.62 3.07 -13.82
C TYR A 42 14.82 1.62 -13.37
N ASP A 43 16.06 1.21 -13.14
CA ASP A 43 16.38 -0.10 -12.58
C ASP A 43 16.31 -0.02 -11.03
N LEU A 44 15.24 -0.56 -10.43
CA LEU A 44 15.11 -0.66 -8.99
C LEU A 44 15.59 -2.02 -8.44
N GLY A 45 16.33 -2.78 -9.22
CA GLY A 45 17.01 -3.99 -8.73
C GLY A 45 17.98 -3.67 -7.61
N LEU A 46 18.11 -4.59 -6.65
CA LEU A 46 18.85 -4.36 -5.40
C LEU A 46 20.33 -4.01 -5.64
N GLU A 47 20.95 -4.58 -6.68
CA GLU A 47 22.34 -4.28 -7.03
C GLU A 47 22.52 -2.81 -7.47
N TYR A 48 21.68 -2.34 -8.41
CA TYR A 48 21.77 -0.97 -8.92
C TYR A 48 21.32 0.06 -7.87
N ARG A 49 20.37 -0.26 -7.02
CA ARG A 49 20.04 0.55 -5.85
C ARG A 49 21.22 0.69 -4.90
N ASN A 50 21.96 -0.41 -4.67
CA ASN A 50 23.17 -0.37 -3.84
C ASN A 50 24.30 0.46 -4.49
N GLU A 51 24.46 0.43 -5.80
CA GLU A 51 25.40 1.27 -6.54
C GLU A 51 25.09 2.76 -6.38
N THR A 52 23.81 3.12 -6.55
CA THR A 52 23.32 4.52 -6.53
C THR A 52 23.00 5.03 -5.12
N ASN A 53 23.27 4.25 -4.07
CA ASN A 53 22.87 4.55 -2.69
C ASN A 53 21.38 4.86 -2.58
N ASP A 54 20.56 4.05 -3.24
CA ASP A 54 19.09 4.13 -3.35
C ASP A 54 18.54 5.43 -4.00
N GLN A 55 19.39 6.26 -4.60
CA GLN A 55 18.97 7.50 -5.27
C GLN A 55 18.02 7.21 -6.44
N VAL A 56 18.22 6.11 -7.16
CA VAL A 56 17.36 5.70 -8.28
C VAL A 56 15.88 5.53 -7.86
N THR A 57 15.61 5.13 -6.62
CA THR A 57 14.25 5.04 -6.08
C THR A 57 13.60 6.42 -5.96
N VAL A 58 14.36 7.41 -5.50
CA VAL A 58 13.89 8.81 -5.40
C VAL A 58 13.64 9.39 -6.80
N ASP A 59 14.59 9.20 -7.71
CA ASP A 59 14.50 9.71 -9.09
C ASP A 59 13.29 9.13 -9.83
N SER A 60 13.00 7.85 -9.64
CA SER A 60 11.84 7.19 -10.24
C SER A 60 10.51 7.75 -9.70
N ALA A 61 10.43 8.07 -8.41
CA ALA A 61 9.25 8.70 -7.82
C ALA A 61 9.04 10.13 -8.33
N GLU A 62 10.10 10.92 -8.48
CA GLU A 62 10.01 12.26 -9.07
C GLU A 62 9.61 12.21 -10.56
N ALA A 63 10.14 11.24 -11.31
CA ALA A 63 9.69 11.00 -12.69
C ALA A 63 8.20 10.64 -12.76
N THR A 64 7.72 9.84 -11.80
CA THR A 64 6.31 9.46 -11.72
C THR A 64 5.42 10.67 -11.48
N LYS A 65 5.80 11.59 -10.60
CA LYS A 65 5.09 12.87 -10.44
C LYS A 65 5.06 13.68 -11.72
N LYS A 66 6.18 13.71 -12.45
CA LYS A 66 6.32 14.48 -13.69
C LYS A 66 5.48 13.94 -14.83
N TYR A 67 5.46 12.63 -15.03
CA TYR A 67 4.80 11.99 -16.18
C TYR A 67 3.41 11.46 -15.87
N GLY A 68 3.05 11.33 -14.61
CA GLY A 68 1.68 11.02 -14.16
C GLY A 68 1.34 9.54 -14.07
N VAL A 69 2.13 8.65 -14.67
CA VAL A 69 1.87 7.22 -14.64
C VAL A 69 3.17 6.41 -14.59
N ALA A 70 3.19 5.40 -13.74
CA ALA A 70 4.29 4.44 -13.62
C ALA A 70 3.79 3.00 -13.57
N VAL A 71 4.66 2.09 -13.96
CA VAL A 71 4.54 0.66 -13.65
C VAL A 71 5.80 0.22 -12.90
N LYS A 72 5.62 -0.55 -11.84
CA LYS A 72 6.70 -1.00 -10.97
C LYS A 72 6.68 -2.51 -10.78
N CYS A 73 7.81 -3.15 -11.03
CA CYS A 73 8.06 -4.52 -10.64
C CYS A 73 8.28 -4.65 -9.14
N ALA A 74 8.07 -5.83 -8.58
CA ALA A 74 8.42 -6.08 -7.19
C ALA A 74 9.94 -6.00 -6.98
N THR A 75 10.34 -5.52 -5.81
CA THR A 75 11.73 -5.26 -5.44
C THR A 75 12.07 -5.93 -4.11
N ILE A 76 13.31 -6.36 -3.97
CA ILE A 76 13.81 -6.92 -2.72
C ILE A 76 13.97 -5.82 -1.66
N THR A 77 13.39 -6.03 -0.48
CA THR A 77 13.75 -5.29 0.72
C THR A 77 14.74 -6.16 1.50
N PRO A 78 16.03 -5.76 1.61
CA PRO A 78 17.03 -6.64 2.17
C PRO A 78 16.86 -6.87 3.67
N ASN A 79 17.12 -8.08 4.09
CA ASN A 79 17.33 -8.48 5.47
C ASN A 79 18.82 -8.83 5.72
N ALA A 80 19.17 -9.26 6.92
CA ALA A 80 20.56 -9.57 7.27
C ALA A 80 21.22 -10.62 6.35
N ALA A 81 20.47 -11.62 5.88
CA ALA A 81 20.97 -12.63 4.95
C ALA A 81 21.28 -12.03 3.57
N ARG A 82 20.40 -11.18 3.07
CA ARG A 82 20.57 -10.48 1.78
C ARG A 82 21.75 -9.50 1.80
N MET A 83 22.09 -8.93 2.95
CA MET A 83 23.29 -8.08 3.11
C MET A 83 24.56 -8.78 2.68
N THR A 84 24.73 -10.04 3.10
CA THR A 84 25.91 -10.86 2.75
C THR A 84 25.82 -11.37 1.32
N GLU A 85 24.65 -11.84 0.90
CA GLU A 85 24.42 -12.40 -0.45
C GLU A 85 24.72 -11.40 -1.57
N TYR A 86 24.29 -10.16 -1.41
CA TYR A 86 24.45 -9.08 -2.42
C TYR A 86 25.61 -8.13 -2.11
N ASN A 87 26.39 -8.40 -1.07
CA ASN A 87 27.49 -7.51 -0.62
C ASN A 87 27.05 -6.04 -0.51
N LEU A 88 25.95 -5.80 0.20
CA LEU A 88 25.35 -4.48 0.30
C LEU A 88 26.12 -3.57 1.24
N LYS A 89 26.17 -2.26 0.91
CA LYS A 89 26.76 -1.21 1.72
C LYS A 89 25.98 -0.97 3.01
N GLU A 90 24.63 -1.07 2.91
CA GLU A 90 23.72 -0.93 4.05
C GLU A 90 22.39 -1.69 3.81
N MET A 91 21.59 -1.83 4.86
CA MET A 91 20.27 -2.43 4.77
C MET A 91 19.27 -1.41 4.24
N TRP A 92 19.18 -1.30 2.91
CA TRP A 92 18.33 -0.34 2.21
C TRP A 92 16.86 -0.48 2.61
N LYS A 93 16.18 0.66 2.73
CA LYS A 93 14.73 0.69 3.00
C LYS A 93 13.93 0.09 1.83
N SER A 94 12.67 -0.22 2.09
CA SER A 94 11.76 -0.66 1.03
C SER A 94 11.52 0.45 0.01
N PRO A 95 11.78 0.23 -1.30
CA PRO A 95 11.46 1.18 -2.35
C PRO A 95 9.97 1.56 -2.35
N ASN A 96 9.09 0.58 -2.09
CA ASN A 96 7.65 0.84 -1.99
C ASN A 96 7.34 1.89 -0.91
N GLY A 97 8.01 1.79 0.25
CA GLY A 97 7.84 2.76 1.33
C GLY A 97 8.28 4.17 0.93
N THR A 98 9.42 4.29 0.24
CA THR A 98 9.96 5.56 -0.24
C THR A 98 9.04 6.18 -1.30
N ILE A 99 8.69 5.43 -2.33
CA ILE A 99 7.82 5.90 -3.44
C ILE A 99 6.45 6.32 -2.92
N ARG A 100 5.81 5.47 -2.11
CA ARG A 100 4.47 5.78 -1.54
C ARG A 100 4.51 7.03 -0.63
N ALA A 101 5.57 7.20 0.15
CA ALA A 101 5.73 8.40 0.97
C ALA A 101 5.95 9.68 0.15
N MET A 102 6.60 9.57 -1.01
CA MET A 102 6.84 10.70 -1.91
C MET A 102 5.63 11.05 -2.76
N LEU A 103 4.87 10.05 -3.22
CA LEU A 103 3.67 10.27 -4.02
C LEU A 103 2.46 10.66 -3.17
N ASP A 104 2.46 10.30 -1.90
CA ASP A 104 1.33 10.38 -0.96
C ASP A 104 0.05 9.83 -1.63
N GLY A 105 -0.56 8.80 -1.11
CA GLY A 105 -1.70 8.25 -1.82
C GLY A 105 -2.34 7.06 -1.14
N THR A 106 -3.27 6.47 -1.88
CA THR A 106 -4.03 5.30 -1.47
C THR A 106 -3.73 4.15 -2.41
N VAL A 107 -3.39 2.99 -1.85
CA VAL A 107 -3.23 1.77 -2.65
C VAL A 107 -4.58 1.06 -2.74
N PHE A 108 -5.11 0.96 -3.94
CA PHE A 108 -6.30 0.16 -4.24
C PHE A 108 -5.88 -1.21 -4.76
N ARG A 109 -6.37 -2.26 -4.11
CA ARG A 109 -6.12 -3.66 -4.46
C ARG A 109 -7.44 -4.37 -4.69
N ALA A 110 -7.62 -4.90 -5.90
CA ALA A 110 -8.84 -5.59 -6.29
C ALA A 110 -8.51 -6.97 -6.85
N PRO A 111 -9.15 -8.05 -6.35
CA PRO A 111 -8.94 -9.37 -6.88
C PRO A 111 -9.47 -9.49 -8.31
N ILE A 112 -8.75 -10.23 -9.14
CA ILE A 112 -9.17 -10.61 -10.48
C ILE A 112 -9.98 -11.90 -10.35
N VAL A 113 -11.29 -11.81 -10.59
CA VAL A 113 -12.17 -12.98 -10.51
C VAL A 113 -12.12 -13.73 -11.84
N VAL A 114 -11.67 -14.98 -11.81
CA VAL A 114 -11.53 -15.82 -12.99
C VAL A 114 -12.60 -16.92 -12.97
N LYS A 115 -13.31 -17.08 -14.10
CA LYS A 115 -14.32 -18.14 -14.26
C LYS A 115 -13.69 -19.51 -14.06
N GLY A 116 -14.25 -20.29 -13.15
CA GLY A 116 -13.78 -21.64 -12.80
C GLY A 116 -12.80 -21.69 -11.63
N ILE A 117 -12.40 -20.55 -11.09
CA ILE A 117 -11.69 -20.46 -9.81
C ILE A 117 -12.68 -19.92 -8.78
N GLU A 118 -13.08 -20.77 -7.84
CA GLU A 118 -14.02 -20.38 -6.79
C GLU A 118 -13.26 -19.82 -5.58
N PRO A 119 -13.75 -18.74 -4.97
CA PRO A 119 -13.19 -18.25 -3.72
C PRO A 119 -13.25 -19.29 -2.60
N CYS A 120 -12.25 -19.30 -1.71
CA CYS A 120 -12.29 -20.14 -0.50
C CYS A 120 -13.49 -19.80 0.40
N VAL A 121 -13.93 -18.55 0.37
CA VAL A 121 -15.14 -18.08 1.07
C VAL A 121 -16.30 -18.14 0.10
N LYS A 122 -17.14 -19.16 0.23
CA LYS A 122 -18.25 -19.45 -0.70
C LYS A 122 -19.26 -18.32 -0.87
N ASN A 123 -19.37 -17.42 0.10
CA ASN A 123 -20.30 -16.27 0.03
C ASN A 123 -19.80 -15.14 -0.88
N TRP A 124 -18.52 -15.11 -1.22
CA TRP A 124 -17.95 -14.03 -2.02
C TRP A 124 -18.29 -14.21 -3.50
N GLU A 125 -19.33 -13.50 -3.93
CA GLU A 125 -19.84 -13.51 -5.30
C GLU A 125 -19.22 -12.41 -6.17
N LYS A 126 -18.71 -11.35 -5.54
CA LYS A 126 -18.16 -10.15 -6.20
C LYS A 126 -16.81 -9.77 -5.59
N PRO A 127 -15.92 -9.09 -6.34
CA PRO A 127 -14.66 -8.62 -5.81
C PRO A 127 -14.84 -7.75 -4.56
N ILE A 128 -13.93 -7.88 -3.61
CA ILE A 128 -13.79 -6.99 -2.46
C ILE A 128 -12.52 -6.17 -2.70
N THR A 129 -12.68 -4.88 -2.93
CA THR A 129 -11.54 -3.98 -3.17
C THR A 129 -11.01 -3.47 -1.86
N LEU A 130 -9.72 -3.64 -1.59
CA LEU A 130 -9.05 -3.04 -0.44
C LEU A 130 -8.52 -1.66 -0.81
N ALA A 131 -8.84 -0.65 0.00
CA ALA A 131 -8.23 0.65 -0.05
C ALA A 131 -7.29 0.79 1.15
N ARG A 132 -5.98 0.75 0.89
CA ARG A 132 -4.93 0.83 1.90
C ARG A 132 -4.36 2.23 1.96
N HIS A 133 -4.36 2.84 3.14
CA HIS A 133 -3.61 4.08 3.37
C HIS A 133 -2.11 3.84 3.16
N ALA A 134 -1.47 4.63 2.32
CA ALA A 134 -0.08 4.38 1.93
C ALA A 134 0.97 5.03 2.84
N TYR A 135 0.54 5.71 3.91
CA TYR A 135 1.41 6.48 4.80
C TYR A 135 1.28 6.05 6.27
N GLY A 136 2.33 6.30 7.05
CA GLY A 136 2.29 6.17 8.50
C GLY A 136 2.28 4.74 9.03
N ASP A 137 1.73 4.56 10.21
CA ASP A 137 1.68 3.31 10.97
C ASP A 137 3.08 2.69 11.17
N VAL A 138 3.15 1.37 11.26
CA VAL A 138 4.41 0.62 11.43
C VAL A 138 5.39 0.78 10.27
N TYR A 139 4.94 1.23 9.11
CA TYR A 139 5.79 1.47 7.93
C TYR A 139 6.61 2.76 8.03
N LYS A 140 6.27 3.63 8.97
CA LYS A 140 7.01 4.87 9.29
C LYS A 140 7.29 4.98 10.79
N ASN A 141 7.68 3.88 11.39
CA ASN A 141 7.97 3.79 12.82
C ASN A 141 9.39 4.28 13.17
N THR A 142 9.57 4.51 14.44
CA THR A 142 10.88 4.64 15.09
C THR A 142 10.93 3.66 16.25
N GLU A 143 12.03 2.92 16.37
CA GLU A 143 12.18 1.87 17.38
C GLU A 143 13.40 2.11 18.26
N ILE A 144 13.26 1.74 19.53
CA ILE A 144 14.34 1.78 20.52
C ILE A 144 14.40 0.42 21.24
N LYS A 145 15.56 -0.21 21.20
CA LYS A 145 15.84 -1.37 22.06
C LYS A 145 16.24 -0.87 23.44
N VAL A 146 15.41 -1.14 24.44
CA VAL A 146 15.66 -0.74 25.85
C VAL A 146 16.64 -1.73 26.47
N PRO A 147 17.81 -1.28 26.95
CA PRO A 147 18.86 -2.18 27.42
C PRO A 147 18.63 -2.70 28.85
N GLY A 148 17.79 -2.02 29.66
CA GLY A 148 17.59 -2.37 31.06
C GLY A 148 16.52 -1.49 31.74
N PRO A 149 16.47 -1.49 33.08
CA PRO A 149 15.48 -0.71 33.84
C PRO A 149 15.54 0.79 33.51
N GLY A 150 14.38 1.43 33.42
CA GLY A 150 14.29 2.86 33.12
C GLY A 150 12.88 3.31 32.78
N LYS A 151 12.72 4.60 32.58
CA LYS A 151 11.46 5.27 32.25
C LYS A 151 11.43 5.60 30.76
N ALA A 152 10.33 5.27 30.09
CA ALA A 152 10.07 5.65 28.70
C ALA A 152 8.90 6.62 28.64
N GLU A 153 9.08 7.72 27.88
CA GLU A 153 8.07 8.76 27.68
C GLU A 153 7.91 9.06 26.18
N LEU A 154 6.69 9.39 25.79
CA LEU A 154 6.40 10.04 24.53
C LEU A 154 6.42 11.54 24.77
N VAL A 155 7.21 12.28 24.00
CA VAL A 155 7.38 13.73 24.14
C VAL A 155 7.09 14.41 22.82
N PHE A 156 6.23 15.42 22.86
CA PHE A 156 6.04 16.35 21.75
C PHE A 156 6.51 17.74 22.23
N THR A 157 7.41 18.35 21.49
CA THR A 157 7.88 19.72 21.74
C THR A 157 7.40 20.62 20.62
N ALA A 158 6.56 21.59 20.94
CA ALA A 158 6.07 22.59 19.98
C ALA A 158 7.17 23.61 19.63
N GLU A 159 6.98 24.37 18.53
CA GLU A 159 7.94 25.40 18.07
C GLU A 159 8.18 26.50 19.12
N ASP A 160 7.19 26.81 19.96
CA ASP A 160 7.31 27.76 21.08
C ASP A 160 8.00 27.18 22.30
N GLY A 161 8.44 25.91 22.25
CA GLY A 161 9.09 25.20 23.34
C GLY A 161 8.14 24.55 24.34
N THR A 162 6.82 24.64 24.15
CA THR A 162 5.84 23.93 25.00
C THR A 162 5.96 22.43 24.80
N GLU A 163 5.97 21.67 25.89
CA GLU A 163 6.11 20.22 25.86
C GLU A 163 4.84 19.51 26.36
N ILE A 164 4.46 18.46 25.65
CA ILE A 164 3.46 17.47 26.09
C ILE A 164 4.21 16.16 26.35
N ARG A 165 4.07 15.59 27.53
CA ARG A 165 4.73 14.35 27.94
C ARG A 165 3.71 13.33 28.41
N GLU A 166 3.83 12.11 27.91
CA GLU A 166 3.01 10.96 28.32
C GLU A 166 3.92 9.78 28.67
N LEU A 167 3.69 9.18 29.82
CA LEU A 167 4.41 7.99 30.24
C LEU A 167 4.02 6.80 29.36
N ILE A 168 4.98 6.21 28.67
CA ILE A 168 4.78 4.94 27.95
C ILE A 168 4.85 3.78 28.95
N HIS A 169 5.99 3.64 29.64
CA HIS A 169 6.21 2.53 30.57
C HIS A 169 7.41 2.77 31.51
N ASN A 170 7.35 2.17 32.70
CA ASN A 170 8.51 2.05 33.59
C ASN A 170 9.07 0.63 33.45
N PHE A 171 10.17 0.49 32.72
CA PHE A 171 10.83 -0.79 32.49
C PHE A 171 11.54 -1.26 33.77
N THR A 172 11.35 -2.52 34.13
CA THR A 172 12.09 -3.21 35.20
C THR A 172 13.23 -4.09 34.66
N GLY A 173 13.34 -4.20 33.34
CA GLY A 173 14.36 -4.95 32.61
C GLY A 173 14.48 -4.46 31.18
N SER A 174 15.12 -5.25 30.33
CA SER A 174 15.22 -4.95 28.90
C SER A 174 13.87 -5.07 28.19
N GLY A 175 13.71 -4.34 27.07
CA GLY A 175 12.50 -4.37 26.27
C GLY A 175 12.67 -3.66 24.94
N ILE A 176 11.53 -3.27 24.34
CA ILE A 176 11.48 -2.54 23.09
C ILE A 176 10.39 -1.47 23.16
N ILE A 177 10.61 -0.35 22.47
CA ILE A 177 9.63 0.72 22.28
C ILE A 177 9.51 0.98 20.80
N GLN A 178 8.28 1.20 20.34
CA GLN A 178 7.97 1.62 18.98
C GLN A 178 7.10 2.88 19.03
N GLY A 179 7.48 3.90 18.27
CA GLY A 179 6.69 5.09 18.02
C GLY A 179 6.15 5.10 16.58
N ILE A 180 4.87 5.38 16.43
CA ILE A 180 4.20 5.54 15.13
C ILE A 180 3.54 6.92 15.05
N HIS A 181 3.33 7.43 13.84
CA HIS A 181 2.65 8.72 13.63
C HIS A 181 1.82 8.70 12.35
N ASN A 182 0.93 9.68 12.25
CA ASN A 182 0.23 10.04 11.02
C ASN A 182 0.00 11.55 10.99
N THR A 183 -0.45 12.07 9.85
CA THR A 183 -0.81 13.49 9.72
C THR A 183 -2.24 13.62 9.23
N ASP A 184 -2.96 14.63 9.73
CA ASP A 184 -4.35 14.90 9.34
C ASP A 184 -4.48 15.13 7.83
N LYS A 185 -3.49 15.78 7.23
CA LYS A 185 -3.42 15.98 5.77
C LYS A 185 -3.41 14.66 5.01
N SER A 186 -2.61 13.68 5.44
CA SER A 186 -2.52 12.37 4.78
C SER A 186 -3.78 11.54 5.02
N ILE A 187 -4.37 11.61 6.20
CA ILE A 187 -5.64 10.96 6.52
C ILE A 187 -6.78 11.54 5.66
N SER A 188 -6.85 12.87 5.54
CA SER A 188 -7.84 13.54 4.71
C SER A 188 -7.70 13.17 3.23
N SER A 189 -6.46 13.12 2.72
CA SER A 189 -6.17 12.66 1.37
C SER A 189 -6.65 11.23 1.12
N PHE A 190 -6.40 10.33 2.07
CA PHE A 190 -6.88 8.96 2.03
C PHE A 190 -8.42 8.88 2.01
N ALA A 191 -9.10 9.65 2.86
CA ALA A 191 -10.55 9.72 2.90
C ALA A 191 -11.13 10.16 1.54
N HIS A 192 -10.64 11.28 0.99
CA HIS A 192 -11.07 11.76 -0.32
C HIS A 192 -10.85 10.75 -1.45
N ALA A 193 -9.69 10.05 -1.46
CA ALA A 193 -9.42 9.01 -2.45
C ALA A 193 -10.43 7.86 -2.36
N CYS A 194 -10.75 7.41 -1.12
CA CYS A 194 -11.73 6.35 -0.90
C CYS A 194 -13.13 6.76 -1.34
N PHE A 195 -13.60 7.95 -0.97
CA PHE A 195 -14.93 8.43 -1.34
C PHE A 195 -15.07 8.63 -2.85
N LYS A 196 -14.08 9.23 -3.51
CA LYS A 196 -14.09 9.39 -4.97
C LYS A 196 -14.10 8.05 -5.68
N TYR A 197 -13.25 7.11 -5.27
CA TYR A 197 -13.21 5.78 -5.87
C TYR A 197 -14.54 5.02 -5.67
N ALA A 198 -15.19 5.17 -4.51
CA ALA A 198 -16.50 4.59 -4.25
C ALA A 198 -17.59 5.14 -5.19
N LEU A 199 -17.60 6.45 -5.41
CA LEU A 199 -18.51 7.09 -6.37
C LEU A 199 -18.26 6.66 -7.81
N ASP A 200 -16.99 6.61 -8.24
CA ASP A 200 -16.59 6.24 -9.60
C ASP A 200 -16.97 4.79 -9.91
N THR A 201 -16.80 3.89 -8.93
CA THR A 201 -17.09 2.46 -9.09
C THR A 201 -18.51 2.07 -8.67
N LYS A 202 -19.27 3.00 -8.07
CA LYS A 202 -20.61 2.78 -7.51
C LYS A 202 -20.64 1.61 -6.52
N GLN A 203 -19.69 1.60 -5.60
CA GLN A 203 -19.55 0.59 -4.56
C GLN A 203 -19.70 1.22 -3.18
N ASP A 204 -20.30 0.47 -2.24
CA ASP A 204 -20.31 0.86 -0.84
C ASP A 204 -18.88 0.97 -0.31
N LEU A 205 -18.67 1.87 0.64
CA LEU A 205 -17.40 2.07 1.30
C LEU A 205 -17.48 1.67 2.77
N TRP A 206 -16.72 0.66 3.15
CA TRP A 206 -16.53 0.27 4.53
C TRP A 206 -15.19 0.79 5.03
N PHE A 207 -15.20 1.52 6.13
CA PHE A 207 -13.97 1.97 6.78
C PHE A 207 -13.86 1.36 8.18
N ALA A 208 -12.67 0.91 8.55
CA ALA A 208 -12.48 0.22 9.81
C ALA A 208 -11.16 0.61 10.51
N THR A 209 -11.26 0.85 11.82
CA THR A 209 -10.12 1.06 12.72
C THR A 209 -10.40 0.40 14.07
N LYS A 210 -9.53 0.59 15.06
CA LYS A 210 -9.76 0.09 16.44
C LYS A 210 -9.87 1.26 17.44
N ASP A 211 -10.74 2.23 17.15
CA ASP A 211 -10.89 3.47 17.92
C ASP A 211 -11.27 3.27 19.39
N THR A 212 -11.88 2.14 19.72
CA THR A 212 -12.20 1.78 21.13
C THR A 212 -10.95 1.47 21.98
N ILE A 213 -9.85 1.10 21.35
CA ILE A 213 -8.55 0.84 21.99
C ILE A 213 -7.58 1.99 21.73
N SER A 214 -7.38 2.36 20.49
CA SER A 214 -6.53 3.48 20.08
C SER A 214 -7.35 4.78 20.03
N LYS A 215 -7.65 5.30 21.23
CA LYS A 215 -8.65 6.38 21.43
C LYS A 215 -8.24 7.75 20.89
N LYS A 216 -6.99 7.96 20.56
CA LYS A 216 -6.50 9.19 19.91
C LYS A 216 -6.14 8.89 18.46
N TYR A 217 -5.26 7.96 18.20
CA TYR A 217 -4.73 7.68 16.86
C TYR A 217 -5.81 7.15 15.89
N ASP A 218 -6.48 6.06 16.23
CA ASP A 218 -7.52 5.47 15.39
C ASP A 218 -8.81 6.30 15.37
N HIS A 219 -9.11 6.96 16.49
CA HIS A 219 -10.28 7.84 16.60
C HIS A 219 -10.16 9.06 15.66
N ASN A 220 -8.95 9.64 15.56
CA ASN A 220 -8.69 10.74 14.63
C ASN A 220 -8.96 10.36 13.16
N PHE A 221 -8.60 9.14 12.75
CA PHE A 221 -8.95 8.63 11.43
C PHE A 221 -10.46 8.57 11.21
N LYS A 222 -11.20 8.06 12.20
CA LYS A 222 -12.66 7.98 12.15
C LYS A 222 -13.31 9.36 12.04
N ASP A 223 -12.87 10.30 12.86
CA ASP A 223 -13.42 11.64 12.90
C ASP A 223 -13.19 12.37 11.56
N ILE A 224 -11.98 12.36 11.04
CA ILE A 224 -11.66 12.99 9.76
C ILE A 224 -12.46 12.38 8.61
N PHE A 225 -12.61 11.05 8.56
CA PHE A 225 -13.45 10.39 7.56
C PHE A 225 -14.90 10.82 7.67
N GLN A 226 -15.45 10.88 8.90
CA GLN A 226 -16.84 11.25 9.13
C GLN A 226 -17.09 12.73 8.78
N GLU A 227 -16.21 13.63 9.22
CA GLU A 227 -16.33 15.07 8.91
C GLU A 227 -16.31 15.34 7.39
N ILE A 228 -15.40 14.70 6.66
CA ILE A 228 -15.30 14.83 5.19
C ILE A 228 -16.54 14.24 4.52
N TYR A 229 -17.01 13.07 4.98
CA TYR A 229 -18.21 12.45 4.44
C TYR A 229 -19.43 13.36 4.59
N ASP A 230 -19.67 13.86 5.81
CA ASP A 230 -20.83 14.70 6.11
C ASP A 230 -20.79 16.03 5.35
N ALA A 231 -19.59 16.61 5.22
CA ALA A 231 -19.43 17.91 4.56
C ALA A 231 -19.52 17.84 3.02
N GLU A 232 -18.98 16.77 2.40
CA GLU A 232 -18.75 16.80 0.96
C GLU A 232 -19.39 15.64 0.19
N TYR A 233 -19.57 14.46 0.80
CA TYR A 233 -19.92 13.24 0.07
C TYR A 233 -21.29 12.64 0.40
N ALA A 234 -21.92 12.96 1.51
CA ALA A 234 -23.18 12.34 1.96
C ALA A 234 -24.30 12.42 0.89
N GLU A 235 -24.53 13.61 0.32
CA GLU A 235 -25.57 13.78 -0.70
C GLU A 235 -25.18 13.09 -2.02
N GLN A 236 -23.89 13.02 -2.36
CA GLN A 236 -23.41 12.34 -3.55
C GLN A 236 -23.58 10.81 -3.42
N PHE A 237 -23.27 10.25 -2.26
CA PHE A 237 -23.45 8.82 -1.96
C PHE A 237 -24.94 8.44 -2.01
N LYS A 238 -25.80 9.25 -1.40
CA LYS A 238 -27.24 9.07 -1.46
C LYS A 238 -27.78 9.12 -2.89
N ALA A 239 -27.32 10.07 -3.70
CA ALA A 239 -27.71 10.17 -5.11
C ALA A 239 -27.20 8.99 -5.96
N ALA A 240 -26.03 8.44 -5.62
CA ALA A 240 -25.45 7.25 -6.27
C ALA A 240 -26.06 5.91 -5.79
N GLY A 241 -26.84 5.92 -4.69
CA GLY A 241 -27.41 4.72 -4.07
C GLY A 241 -26.36 3.81 -3.44
N ILE A 242 -25.29 4.36 -2.90
CA ILE A 242 -24.22 3.66 -2.19
C ILE A 242 -24.10 4.17 -0.75
N GLU A 243 -23.52 3.37 0.12
CA GLU A 243 -23.42 3.65 1.56
C GLU A 243 -21.98 3.80 2.01
N TYR A 244 -21.75 4.70 2.97
CA TYR A 244 -20.56 4.74 3.80
C TYR A 244 -20.84 4.12 5.15
N PHE A 245 -19.99 3.19 5.57
CA PHE A 245 -20.16 2.44 6.81
C PHE A 245 -18.85 2.38 7.59
N TYR A 246 -18.85 2.87 8.84
CA TYR A 246 -17.72 2.71 9.75
C TYR A 246 -17.99 1.61 10.77
N THR A 247 -16.97 0.79 11.05
CA THR A 247 -17.02 -0.21 12.13
C THR A 247 -15.64 -0.50 12.70
N LEU A 248 -15.58 -1.28 13.80
CA LEU A 248 -14.31 -1.75 14.33
C LEU A 248 -13.67 -2.78 13.41
N ILE A 249 -12.35 -2.79 13.32
CA ILE A 249 -11.62 -3.68 12.38
C ILE A 249 -11.92 -5.17 12.60
N ASP A 250 -12.06 -5.61 13.84
CA ASP A 250 -12.43 -7.00 14.17
C ASP A 250 -13.88 -7.33 13.78
N ASP A 251 -14.83 -6.40 13.92
CA ASP A 251 -16.18 -6.54 13.41
C ASP A 251 -16.20 -6.55 11.87
N ALA A 252 -15.39 -5.68 11.23
CA ALA A 252 -15.25 -5.69 9.78
C ALA A 252 -14.79 -7.05 9.25
N VAL A 253 -13.75 -7.65 9.85
CA VAL A 253 -13.28 -9.00 9.50
C VAL A 253 -14.41 -10.03 9.58
N ALA A 254 -15.19 -10.01 10.67
CA ALA A 254 -16.31 -10.94 10.84
C ALA A 254 -17.43 -10.74 9.81
N ARG A 255 -17.71 -9.48 9.42
CA ARG A 255 -18.71 -9.13 8.41
C ARG A 255 -18.26 -9.48 7.02
N VAL A 256 -17.00 -9.19 6.66
CA VAL A 256 -16.42 -9.51 5.35
C VAL A 256 -16.55 -10.99 5.03
N MET A 257 -16.29 -11.88 5.99
CA MET A 257 -16.44 -13.33 5.83
C MET A 257 -17.88 -13.79 5.53
N LYS A 258 -18.88 -12.98 5.87
CA LYS A 258 -20.30 -13.26 5.66
C LYS A 258 -20.91 -12.47 4.50
N ALA A 259 -20.21 -11.47 4.01
CA ALA A 259 -20.66 -10.60 2.93
C ALA A 259 -20.61 -11.31 1.57
N LYS A 260 -21.30 -10.73 0.59
CA LYS A 260 -21.25 -11.20 -0.81
C LYS A 260 -20.13 -10.57 -1.63
N GLY A 261 -19.42 -9.58 -1.09
CA GLY A 261 -18.48 -8.74 -1.81
C GLY A 261 -19.16 -7.59 -2.56
N GLY A 262 -18.42 -6.92 -3.43
CA GLY A 262 -18.92 -5.78 -4.22
C GLY A 262 -18.82 -4.45 -3.48
N PHE A 263 -17.93 -4.32 -2.52
CA PHE A 263 -17.69 -3.11 -1.76
C PHE A 263 -16.19 -2.81 -1.65
N ILE A 264 -15.87 -1.60 -1.25
CA ILE A 264 -14.51 -1.17 -0.94
C ILE A 264 -14.32 -1.26 0.57
N TRP A 265 -13.22 -1.89 1.00
CA TRP A 265 -12.83 -1.93 2.40
C TRP A 265 -11.59 -1.08 2.63
N ALA A 266 -11.79 0.10 3.22
CA ALA A 266 -10.73 1.02 3.56
C ALA A 266 -10.11 0.67 4.90
N CYS A 267 -8.78 0.60 4.94
CA CYS A 267 -7.99 0.22 6.10
C CYS A 267 -6.77 1.12 6.23
N LYS A 268 -6.31 1.31 7.48
CA LYS A 268 -5.00 1.90 7.75
C LYS A 268 -3.89 1.10 7.07
N ASN A 269 -2.67 1.62 7.05
CA ASN A 269 -1.57 1.07 6.27
C ASN A 269 -1.29 -0.41 6.58
N TYR A 270 -1.05 -0.77 7.84
CA TYR A 270 -0.75 -2.16 8.22
C TYR A 270 -1.97 -3.09 8.08
N ASP A 271 -3.12 -2.63 8.56
CA ASP A 271 -4.36 -3.40 8.45
C ASP A 271 -4.69 -3.69 6.96
N GLY A 272 -4.52 -2.68 6.10
CA GLY A 272 -4.76 -2.81 4.66
C GLY A 272 -3.78 -3.74 3.95
N ASP A 273 -2.53 -3.80 4.39
CA ASP A 273 -1.54 -4.75 3.87
C ASP A 273 -1.97 -6.19 4.15
N VAL A 274 -2.21 -6.49 5.42
CA VAL A 274 -2.57 -7.86 5.85
C VAL A 274 -3.92 -8.29 5.28
N MET A 275 -4.92 -7.40 5.32
CA MET A 275 -6.26 -7.74 4.85
C MET A 275 -6.33 -7.89 3.33
N SER A 276 -5.53 -7.13 2.55
CA SER A 276 -5.50 -7.30 1.11
C SER A 276 -4.91 -8.66 0.69
N ASP A 277 -3.87 -9.11 1.38
CA ASP A 277 -3.27 -10.42 1.11
C ASP A 277 -4.23 -11.56 1.50
N MET A 278 -4.94 -11.42 2.62
CA MET A 278 -5.98 -12.38 3.03
C MET A 278 -7.09 -12.48 1.97
N VAL A 279 -7.65 -11.35 1.54
CA VAL A 279 -8.74 -11.31 0.56
C VAL A 279 -8.27 -11.87 -0.78
N SER A 280 -7.09 -11.47 -1.25
CA SER A 280 -6.52 -11.95 -2.51
C SER A 280 -6.31 -13.45 -2.50
N SER A 281 -5.68 -13.98 -1.45
CA SER A 281 -5.45 -15.42 -1.29
C SER A 281 -6.77 -16.20 -1.28
N ALA A 282 -7.81 -15.65 -0.65
CA ALA A 282 -9.13 -16.28 -0.60
C ALA A 282 -9.88 -16.25 -1.94
N PHE A 283 -9.60 -15.29 -2.83
CA PHE A 283 -10.09 -15.28 -4.21
C PHE A 283 -9.30 -16.18 -5.17
N GLY A 284 -8.15 -16.69 -4.75
CA GLY A 284 -7.36 -17.64 -5.52
C GLY A 284 -5.86 -17.54 -5.26
N SER A 285 -5.24 -16.38 -5.49
CA SER A 285 -3.79 -16.18 -5.33
C SER A 285 -3.46 -14.69 -5.22
N LEU A 286 -2.35 -14.36 -4.56
CA LEU A 286 -1.80 -13.00 -4.53
C LEU A 286 -1.48 -12.46 -5.94
N ALA A 287 -1.09 -13.34 -6.87
CA ALA A 287 -0.83 -12.97 -8.25
C ALA A 287 -2.09 -12.59 -9.04
N MET A 288 -3.28 -12.90 -8.50
CA MET A 288 -4.57 -12.58 -9.11
C MET A 288 -5.17 -11.29 -8.53
N MET A 289 -4.34 -10.36 -8.12
CA MET A 289 -4.78 -9.09 -7.55
C MET A 289 -4.11 -7.92 -8.30
N THR A 290 -4.90 -6.96 -8.75
CA THR A 290 -4.39 -5.67 -9.22
C THR A 290 -3.95 -4.83 -8.02
N SER A 291 -2.93 -4.01 -8.20
CA SER A 291 -2.52 -3.02 -7.19
C SER A 291 -2.17 -1.71 -7.88
N VAL A 292 -2.77 -0.63 -7.42
CA VAL A 292 -2.51 0.70 -7.94
C VAL A 292 -2.45 1.71 -6.80
N LEU A 293 -1.37 2.46 -6.74
CA LEU A 293 -1.26 3.66 -5.90
C LEU A 293 -1.84 4.84 -6.68
N VAL A 294 -2.78 5.53 -6.06
CA VAL A 294 -3.38 6.75 -6.60
C VAL A 294 -3.03 7.91 -5.67
N SER A 295 -2.27 8.87 -6.18
CA SER A 295 -1.92 10.07 -5.41
C SER A 295 -3.05 11.10 -5.40
N PRO A 296 -3.08 12.04 -4.44
CA PRO A 296 -4.05 13.14 -4.42
C PRO A 296 -3.99 14.04 -5.66
N SER A 297 -2.83 14.11 -6.31
CA SER A 297 -2.61 14.88 -7.53
C SER A 297 -3.04 14.17 -8.81
N GLY A 298 -3.57 12.94 -8.72
CA GLY A 298 -3.99 12.15 -9.88
C GLY A 298 -2.84 11.44 -10.59
N VAL A 299 -1.78 11.12 -9.87
CA VAL A 299 -0.66 10.29 -10.35
C VAL A 299 -0.96 8.84 -10.02
N TYR A 300 -0.64 7.93 -10.94
CA TYR A 300 -0.89 6.50 -10.81
C TYR A 300 0.41 5.70 -10.87
N GLU A 301 0.61 4.82 -9.89
CA GLU A 301 1.68 3.81 -9.94
C GLU A 301 1.06 2.42 -9.85
N TYR A 302 1.18 1.66 -10.92
CA TYR A 302 0.74 0.26 -10.99
C TYR A 302 1.88 -0.63 -10.54
N GLU A 303 1.64 -1.46 -9.53
CA GLU A 303 2.65 -2.35 -8.97
C GLU A 303 2.14 -3.79 -8.83
N ALA A 304 3.04 -4.75 -8.72
CA ALA A 304 2.69 -6.09 -8.31
C ALA A 304 2.24 -6.09 -6.85
N ALA A 305 1.15 -6.77 -6.55
CA ALA A 305 0.62 -6.89 -5.19
C ALA A 305 1.37 -7.90 -4.32
N HIS A 306 2.37 -8.58 -4.88
CA HIS A 306 3.17 -9.64 -4.26
C HIS A 306 4.67 -9.29 -4.30
N GLY A 307 5.51 -10.11 -3.62
CA GLY A 307 6.95 -9.97 -3.65
C GLY A 307 7.58 -10.39 -4.99
N THR A 308 8.92 -10.46 -5.02
CA THR A 308 9.71 -10.71 -6.24
C THR A 308 9.53 -12.11 -6.82
N VAL A 309 9.08 -13.08 -6.04
CA VAL A 309 8.98 -14.51 -6.36
C VAL A 309 10.35 -15.08 -6.75
N CYS A 310 10.88 -16.01 -5.98
CA CYS A 310 12.14 -16.68 -6.28
C CYS A 310 12.16 -17.26 -7.69
N LEU A 311 13.31 -17.24 -8.33
CA LEU A 311 13.49 -17.88 -9.65
C LEU A 311 13.01 -19.32 -9.62
N LEU A 312 12.18 -19.72 -10.57
CA LEU A 312 11.53 -21.04 -10.63
C LEU A 312 12.50 -22.22 -10.54
N TYR A 313 13.73 -22.05 -11.01
CA TYR A 313 14.76 -23.09 -10.92
C TYR A 313 15.43 -23.21 -9.55
N THR A 314 15.18 -22.29 -8.62
CA THR A 314 15.66 -22.35 -7.24
C THR A 314 14.58 -22.77 -6.25
N SER A 315 13.31 -22.80 -6.68
CA SER A 315 12.17 -23.24 -5.87
C SER A 315 11.47 -24.43 -6.53
N PRO A 316 11.62 -25.65 -6.02
CA PRO A 316 10.99 -26.84 -6.60
C PRO A 316 9.48 -26.93 -6.35
N SER A 317 8.88 -25.98 -5.66
CA SER A 317 7.44 -25.95 -5.38
C SER A 317 6.83 -24.69 -5.98
N PRO A 318 5.80 -24.80 -6.84
CA PRO A 318 4.96 -23.69 -7.18
C PRO A 318 4.16 -23.31 -5.93
N ARG A 319 4.75 -22.50 -5.09
CA ARG A 319 4.03 -21.85 -3.99
C ARG A 319 3.64 -20.48 -4.48
N ASP A 320 2.35 -20.37 -4.75
CA ASP A 320 1.60 -19.15 -5.07
C ASP A 320 1.88 -18.53 -6.45
#